data_fef7d74a4a6f8bcb6686b800874a0547
#
_entry.id   fef7d74a4a6f8bcb6686b800874a0547
#
_cell.length_a   1.000
_cell.length_b   1.000
_cell.length_c   1.000
_cell.angle_alpha   90.00
_cell.angle_beta   90.00
_cell.angle_gamma   90.00
#
_symmetry.space_group_name_H-M   'P 1'
#
loop_
_entity.id
_entity.type
_entity.pdbx_description
1 polymer ?
#
loop_
_entity_poly.entity_id
_entity_poly.type
_entity_poly.pdbx_seq_one_letter_code
_entity_poly.pdbx_strand_id
1 'polypeptide(L)'
;MSIRYYNLDFLKVLAAIFITNSHFIPLYKDISPSLATFGVHGNALFFFVSGFVLMMGFEKKQDLFFNWYKKRIQRLWPSVFLWSIIAAIIWKDPITWKNLLIANNYWFLQCIAIYYILFYIFGNLNISIMGGGKICVQKILFMFSIAASLLYFYFMPKATGSIFHTNLHFVCHFSIMIMGGMTYLYKDKIKIKSLWKDCLWAIFWFVLYFIILYIGKGKQDYKYYVQIVGLLPLHLFIFYAYKTASYHWCTTLFQSSRWKRILTTIASLTLEIYIVQFHIITDKFNRLFPLNTVIVFIFICITAYCLRVMTSLFLQFLSSAPFEFKNAIKIK
;
A
#
# COMPACT_ATOMS: atom_id res chain seq x y z
N MET A 1 -3.04 20.07 17.26
CA MET A 1 -3.16 18.59 17.12
C MET A 1 -3.42 18.26 15.65
N SER A 2 -2.68 17.31 15.05
CA SER A 2 -2.99 16.83 13.70
C SER A 2 -4.23 15.95 13.77
N ILE A 3 -5.24 16.24 12.94
CA ILE A 3 -6.42 15.36 12.82
C ILE A 3 -5.93 13.99 12.30
N ARG A 4 -6.21 12.92 13.05
CA ARG A 4 -5.91 11.54 12.64
C ARG A 4 -7.14 10.97 11.94
N TYR A 5 -6.94 10.45 10.75
CA TYR A 5 -7.98 9.81 9.94
C TYR A 5 -8.00 8.30 10.22
N TYR A 6 -8.88 7.86 11.10
CA TYR A 6 -8.99 6.43 11.49
C TYR A 6 -9.41 5.52 10.34
N ASN A 7 -10.22 6.02 9.41
CA ASN A 7 -10.56 5.31 8.18
C ASN A 7 -9.33 4.94 7.35
N LEU A 8 -8.34 5.84 7.26
CA LEU A 8 -7.08 5.55 6.56
C LEU A 8 -6.24 4.53 7.33
N ASP A 9 -6.21 4.60 8.66
CA ASP A 9 -5.53 3.60 9.47
C ASP A 9 -6.16 2.22 9.29
N PHE A 10 -7.50 2.13 9.24
CA PHE A 10 -8.22 0.89 8.91
C PHE A 10 -7.84 0.35 7.53
N LEU A 11 -7.81 1.20 6.50
CA LEU A 11 -7.41 0.81 5.15
C LEU A 11 -5.95 0.33 5.09
N LYS A 12 -5.05 0.91 5.86
CA LYS A 12 -3.66 0.41 5.98
C LYS A 12 -3.58 -0.97 6.61
N VAL A 13 -4.38 -1.22 7.67
CA VAL A 13 -4.46 -2.55 8.29
C VAL A 13 -4.96 -3.57 7.26
N LEU A 14 -6.03 -3.25 6.55
CA LEU A 14 -6.58 -4.11 5.50
C LEU A 14 -5.55 -4.36 4.39
N ALA A 15 -4.82 -3.33 3.97
CA ALA A 15 -3.74 -3.45 3.00
C ALA A 15 -2.63 -4.39 3.48
N ALA A 16 -2.18 -4.24 4.74
CA ALA A 16 -1.16 -5.12 5.32
C ALA A 16 -1.62 -6.58 5.34
N ILE A 17 -2.86 -6.85 5.76
CA ILE A 17 -3.43 -8.21 5.77
C ILE A 17 -3.49 -8.78 4.34
N PHE A 18 -3.98 -8.03 3.36
CA PHE A 18 -4.11 -8.48 1.98
C PHE A 18 -2.75 -8.75 1.33
N ILE A 19 -1.77 -7.86 1.52
CA ILE A 19 -0.42 -8.04 1.00
C ILE A 19 0.23 -9.28 1.63
N THR A 20 0.15 -9.40 2.95
CA THR A 20 0.76 -10.53 3.65
C THR A 20 0.10 -11.85 3.25
N ASN A 21 -1.25 -11.87 3.15
CA ASN A 21 -1.96 -13.07 2.69
C ASN A 21 -1.51 -13.53 1.31
N SER A 22 -1.22 -12.61 0.38
CA SER A 22 -0.76 -12.98 -0.96
C SER A 22 0.61 -13.66 -0.99
N HIS A 23 1.37 -13.56 0.09
CA HIS A 23 2.66 -14.22 0.26
C HIS A 23 2.58 -15.52 1.09
N PHE A 24 1.40 -15.88 1.61
CA PHE A 24 1.16 -17.08 2.40
C PHE A 24 1.10 -18.38 1.56
N ILE A 25 1.65 -18.40 0.35
CA ILE A 25 1.73 -19.61 -0.48
C ILE A 25 2.26 -20.83 0.32
N PRO A 26 3.35 -20.72 1.11
CA PRO A 26 3.84 -21.85 1.91
C PRO A 26 2.84 -22.34 2.95
N LEU A 27 2.03 -21.43 3.54
CA LEU A 27 1.05 -21.78 4.57
C LEU A 27 -0.16 -22.51 4.00
N TYR A 28 -0.48 -22.28 2.72
CA TYR A 28 -1.63 -22.90 2.03
C TYR A 28 -1.24 -24.10 1.17
N LYS A 29 0.04 -24.51 1.20
CA LYS A 29 0.60 -25.57 0.35
C LYS A 29 -0.22 -26.86 0.38
N ASP A 30 -0.65 -27.28 1.58
CA ASP A 30 -1.34 -28.55 1.80
C ASP A 30 -2.87 -28.47 1.56
N ILE A 31 -3.41 -27.28 1.26
CA ILE A 31 -4.85 -27.06 1.06
C ILE A 31 -5.11 -26.50 -0.34
N SER A 32 -4.78 -25.26 -0.59
CA SER A 32 -4.87 -24.61 -1.90
C SER A 32 -4.01 -23.36 -1.96
N PRO A 33 -2.93 -23.33 -2.73
CA PRO A 33 -2.12 -22.12 -2.95
C PRO A 33 -2.92 -20.93 -3.47
N SER A 34 -4.10 -21.16 -4.07
CA SER A 34 -5.00 -20.10 -4.56
C SER A 34 -5.56 -19.21 -3.46
N LEU A 35 -5.51 -19.64 -2.19
CA LEU A 35 -5.88 -18.83 -1.04
C LEU A 35 -4.90 -17.68 -0.79
N ALA A 36 -3.65 -17.80 -1.27
CA ALA A 36 -2.64 -16.75 -1.23
C ALA A 36 -2.93 -15.69 -2.31
N THR A 37 -3.92 -14.85 -2.06
CA THR A 37 -4.41 -13.85 -3.01
C THR A 37 -4.60 -12.49 -2.33
N PHE A 38 -5.20 -11.52 -3.04
CA PHE A 38 -5.52 -10.15 -2.60
C PHE A 38 -4.35 -9.15 -2.63
N GLY A 39 -3.13 -9.55 -2.98
CA GLY A 39 -1.95 -8.67 -2.97
C GLY A 39 -2.13 -7.41 -3.83
N VAL A 40 -2.77 -7.53 -5.00
CA VAL A 40 -3.07 -6.39 -5.89
C VAL A 40 -3.97 -5.37 -5.19
N HIS A 41 -5.02 -5.83 -4.51
CA HIS A 41 -5.93 -4.98 -3.75
C HIS A 41 -5.22 -4.32 -2.56
N GLY A 42 -4.37 -5.07 -1.86
CA GLY A 42 -3.58 -4.54 -0.75
C GLY A 42 -2.62 -3.43 -1.19
N ASN A 43 -1.87 -3.65 -2.27
CA ASN A 43 -0.99 -2.64 -2.86
C ASN A 43 -1.79 -1.41 -3.32
N ALA A 44 -2.94 -1.62 -3.97
CA ALA A 44 -3.83 -0.55 -4.41
C ALA A 44 -4.34 0.30 -3.24
N LEU A 45 -4.80 -0.33 -2.15
CA LEU A 45 -5.19 0.37 -0.92
C LEU A 45 -4.04 1.20 -0.35
N PHE A 46 -2.84 0.65 -0.35
CA PHE A 46 -1.66 1.35 0.18
C PHE A 46 -1.30 2.57 -0.67
N PHE A 47 -1.30 2.45 -2.00
CA PHE A 47 -1.06 3.58 -2.90
C PHE A 47 -2.14 4.65 -2.79
N PHE A 48 -3.41 4.26 -2.68
CA PHE A 48 -4.53 5.17 -2.45
C PHE A 48 -4.34 5.98 -1.17
N VAL A 49 -4.06 5.30 -0.04
CA VAL A 49 -3.82 5.98 1.25
C VAL A 49 -2.59 6.89 1.17
N SER A 50 -1.54 6.45 0.49
CA SER A 50 -0.34 7.27 0.28
C SER A 50 -0.67 8.55 -0.48
N GLY A 51 -1.42 8.47 -1.58
CA GLY A 51 -1.86 9.63 -2.34
C GLY A 51 -2.70 10.60 -1.52
N PHE A 52 -3.65 10.08 -0.73
CA PHE A 52 -4.49 10.88 0.16
C PHE A 52 -3.64 11.66 1.19
N VAL A 53 -2.72 10.97 1.88
CA VAL A 53 -1.87 11.58 2.91
C VAL A 53 -0.86 12.56 2.32
N LEU A 54 -0.34 12.29 1.14
CA LEU A 54 0.58 13.19 0.44
C LEU A 54 -0.13 14.49 0.05
N MET A 55 -1.33 14.41 -0.52
CA MET A 55 -2.11 15.60 -0.88
C MET A 55 -2.48 16.44 0.35
N MET A 56 -2.87 15.79 1.45
CA MET A 56 -3.07 16.45 2.74
C MET A 56 -1.81 17.18 3.23
N GLY A 57 -0.65 16.59 2.98
CA GLY A 57 0.64 17.21 3.32
C GLY A 57 0.94 18.45 2.48
N PHE A 58 0.65 18.41 1.19
CA PHE A 58 0.82 19.56 0.27
C PHE A 58 -0.06 20.73 0.63
N GLU A 59 -1.32 20.48 1.04
CA GLU A 59 -2.24 21.55 1.46
C GLU A 59 -1.74 22.27 2.72
N LYS A 60 -1.10 21.53 3.64
CA LYS A 60 -0.60 22.08 4.90
C LYS A 60 0.72 22.85 4.76
N LYS A 61 1.61 22.38 3.94
CA LYS A 61 2.94 22.95 3.76
C LYS A 61 3.53 22.62 2.41
N GLN A 62 3.92 23.65 1.67
CA GLN A 62 4.69 23.53 0.45
C GLN A 62 6.18 23.54 0.81
N ASP A 63 6.81 22.37 0.71
CA ASP A 63 8.26 22.25 0.81
C ASP A 63 8.86 22.23 -0.60
N LEU A 64 10.09 22.71 -0.76
CA LEU A 64 10.88 22.53 -1.98
C LEU A 64 11.08 21.02 -2.25
N PHE A 65 11.16 20.64 -3.53
CA PHE A 65 11.22 19.23 -3.95
C PHE A 65 12.24 18.40 -3.16
N PHE A 66 13.48 18.85 -3.09
CA PHE A 66 14.54 18.08 -2.42
C PHE A 66 14.27 17.86 -0.93
N ASN A 67 13.79 18.88 -0.23
CA ASN A 67 13.43 18.76 1.20
C ASN A 67 12.22 17.84 1.40
N TRP A 68 11.23 17.95 0.52
CA TRP A 68 10.05 17.12 0.54
C TRP A 68 10.39 15.66 0.24
N TYR A 69 11.16 15.39 -0.82
CA TYR A 69 11.55 14.05 -1.25
C TYR A 69 12.47 13.37 -0.22
N LYS A 70 13.48 14.11 0.27
CA LYS A 70 14.37 13.62 1.34
C LYS A 70 13.60 13.10 2.55
N LYS A 71 12.59 13.84 3.02
CA LYS A 71 11.72 13.40 4.15
C LYS A 71 10.98 12.09 3.86
N ARG A 72 10.61 11.83 2.60
CA ARG A 72 9.93 10.59 2.19
C ARG A 72 10.91 9.42 2.14
N ILE A 73 12.07 9.62 1.55
CA ILE A 73 13.12 8.59 1.49
C ILE A 73 13.63 8.24 2.90
N GLN A 74 13.85 9.22 3.75
CA GLN A 74 14.23 8.98 5.15
C GLN A 74 13.21 8.15 5.95
N ARG A 75 11.96 8.07 5.50
CA ARG A 75 10.91 7.25 6.11
C ARG A 75 10.93 5.81 5.62
N LEU A 76 11.41 5.56 4.42
CA LEU A 76 11.41 4.25 3.78
C LEU A 76 12.74 3.52 3.96
N TRP A 77 13.84 4.19 3.62
CA TRP A 77 15.15 3.58 3.41
C TRP A 77 15.82 3.00 4.65
N PRO A 78 15.79 3.64 5.82
CA PRO A 78 16.49 3.12 6.99
C PRO A 78 16.01 1.74 7.43
N SER A 79 14.69 1.47 7.34
CA SER A 79 14.14 0.15 7.63
C SER A 79 14.62 -0.92 6.65
N VAL A 80 14.69 -0.58 5.35
CA VAL A 80 15.20 -1.48 4.30
C VAL A 80 16.68 -1.77 4.53
N PHE A 81 17.47 -0.72 4.76
CA PHE A 81 18.90 -0.83 4.98
C PHE A 81 19.21 -1.75 6.17
N LEU A 82 18.59 -1.49 7.31
CA LEU A 82 18.81 -2.31 8.51
C LEU A 82 18.33 -3.75 8.30
N TRP A 83 17.17 -3.95 7.68
CA TRP A 83 16.68 -5.31 7.44
C TRP A 83 17.57 -6.08 6.47
N SER A 84 18.11 -5.45 5.44
CA SER A 84 19.04 -6.11 4.52
C SER A 84 20.32 -6.59 5.23
N ILE A 85 20.83 -5.82 6.22
CA ILE A 85 21.96 -6.25 7.05
C ILE A 85 21.56 -7.42 7.96
N ILE A 86 20.41 -7.33 8.63
CA ILE A 86 19.91 -8.40 9.51
C ILE A 86 19.69 -9.69 8.71
N ALA A 87 19.07 -9.59 7.52
CA ALA A 87 18.81 -10.72 6.67
C ALA A 87 20.13 -11.38 6.19
N ALA A 88 21.13 -10.60 5.87
CA ALA A 88 22.45 -11.12 5.50
C ALA A 88 23.13 -11.88 6.66
N ILE A 89 22.98 -11.39 7.90
CA ILE A 89 23.59 -12.05 9.07
C ILE A 89 22.83 -13.34 9.42
N ILE A 90 21.50 -13.32 9.43
CA ILE A 90 20.66 -14.43 9.94
C ILE A 90 20.41 -15.47 8.85
N TRP A 91 20.04 -15.04 7.63
CA TRP A 91 19.64 -15.92 6.52
C TRP A 91 20.71 -16.06 5.43
N LYS A 92 21.87 -15.36 5.62
CA LYS A 92 22.98 -15.34 4.66
C LYS A 92 22.59 -14.80 3.28
N ASP A 93 21.67 -13.86 3.26
CA ASP A 93 21.28 -13.16 2.04
C ASP A 93 22.48 -12.40 1.45
N PRO A 94 22.61 -12.33 0.12
CA PRO A 94 23.73 -11.63 -0.51
C PRO A 94 23.63 -10.12 -0.25
N ILE A 95 24.68 -9.55 0.34
CA ILE A 95 24.81 -8.09 0.49
C ILE A 95 25.27 -7.51 -0.85
N THR A 96 24.36 -6.85 -1.54
CA THR A 96 24.66 -6.09 -2.74
C THR A 96 24.27 -4.63 -2.56
N TRP A 97 25.01 -3.71 -3.23
CA TRP A 97 24.64 -2.30 -3.20
C TRP A 97 23.21 -2.05 -3.72
N LYS A 98 22.74 -2.91 -4.65
CA LYS A 98 21.37 -2.85 -5.18
C LYS A 98 20.33 -3.15 -4.10
N ASN A 99 20.59 -4.14 -3.25
CA ASN A 99 19.67 -4.48 -2.15
C ASN A 99 19.68 -3.41 -1.05
N LEU A 100 20.86 -2.88 -0.73
CA LEU A 100 21.02 -1.85 0.32
C LEU A 100 20.45 -0.48 -0.09
N LEU A 101 20.74 -0.03 -1.33
CA LEU A 101 20.44 1.33 -1.77
C LEU A 101 19.18 1.43 -2.66
N ILE A 102 18.90 0.42 -3.47
CA ILE A 102 17.81 0.45 -4.44
C ILE A 102 16.61 -0.41 -3.99
N ALA A 103 16.75 -1.15 -2.87
CA ALA A 103 15.72 -2.08 -2.39
C ALA A 103 15.29 -3.07 -3.48
N ASN A 104 16.26 -3.67 -4.21
CA ASN A 104 16.01 -4.46 -5.41
C ASN A 104 15.02 -5.63 -5.19
N ASN A 105 14.97 -6.17 -3.98
CA ASN A 105 14.05 -7.25 -3.61
C ASN A 105 12.61 -6.76 -3.33
N TYR A 106 12.37 -5.44 -3.35
CA TYR A 106 11.11 -4.83 -2.94
C TYR A 106 10.57 -3.88 -4.01
N TRP A 107 9.98 -4.45 -5.07
CA TRP A 107 9.45 -3.69 -6.20
C TRP A 107 8.53 -2.53 -5.79
N PHE A 108 7.71 -2.74 -4.74
CA PHE A 108 6.80 -1.74 -4.22
C PHE A 108 7.54 -0.48 -3.74
N LEU A 109 8.70 -0.64 -3.09
CA LEU A 109 9.50 0.48 -2.60
C LEU A 109 10.16 1.26 -3.74
N GLN A 110 10.61 0.57 -4.78
CA GLN A 110 11.11 1.22 -6.00
C GLN A 110 10.01 2.02 -6.66
N CYS A 111 8.83 1.40 -6.81
CA CYS A 111 7.65 2.01 -7.39
C CYS A 111 7.23 3.29 -6.64
N ILE A 112 7.10 3.23 -5.31
CA ILE A 112 6.65 4.38 -4.52
C ILE A 112 7.68 5.51 -4.52
N ALA A 113 8.99 5.21 -4.58
CA ALA A 113 10.04 6.23 -4.70
C ALA A 113 9.90 7.03 -6.01
N ILE A 114 9.65 6.33 -7.12
CA ILE A 114 9.37 6.98 -8.43
C ILE A 114 8.05 7.76 -8.36
N TYR A 115 7.01 7.16 -7.79
CA TYR A 115 5.69 7.81 -7.66
C TYR A 115 5.74 9.07 -6.82
N TYR A 116 6.61 9.18 -5.84
CA TYR A 116 6.78 10.42 -5.10
C TYR A 116 7.24 11.57 -6.01
N ILE A 117 8.15 11.31 -6.96
CA ILE A 117 8.59 12.34 -7.92
C ILE A 117 7.39 12.82 -8.77
N LEU A 118 6.67 11.87 -9.36
CA LEU A 118 5.51 12.17 -10.20
C LEU A 118 4.38 12.83 -9.39
N PHE A 119 4.18 12.40 -8.15
CA PHE A 119 3.14 12.96 -7.29
C PHE A 119 3.49 14.36 -6.79
N TYR A 120 4.77 14.70 -6.64
CA TYR A 120 5.18 16.07 -6.33
C TYR A 120 4.78 17.04 -7.45
N ILE A 121 4.99 16.65 -8.71
CA ILE A 121 4.55 17.43 -9.86
C ILE A 121 3.03 17.60 -9.83
N PHE A 122 2.28 16.51 -9.64
CA PHE A 122 0.83 16.52 -9.51
C PHE A 122 0.33 17.45 -8.38
N GLY A 123 0.95 17.39 -7.20
CA GLY A 123 0.58 18.21 -6.05
C GLY A 123 0.80 19.70 -6.29
N ASN A 124 1.91 20.08 -6.91
CA ASN A 124 2.22 21.47 -7.22
C ASN A 124 1.31 22.06 -8.30
N LEU A 125 1.01 21.31 -9.36
CA LEU A 125 0.06 21.74 -10.38
C LEU A 125 -1.32 22.04 -9.78
N ASN A 126 -1.75 21.22 -8.82
CA ASN A 126 -3.00 21.44 -8.11
C ASN A 126 -3.05 22.75 -7.33
N ILE A 127 -1.94 23.17 -6.72
CA ILE A 127 -1.86 24.34 -5.88
C ILE A 127 -1.73 25.59 -6.74
N SER A 128 -0.96 25.55 -7.81
CA SER A 128 -0.70 26.70 -8.70
C SER A 128 -1.94 27.17 -9.48
N ILE A 129 -2.92 26.29 -9.72
CA ILE A 129 -4.13 26.60 -10.51
C ILE A 129 -5.31 27.00 -9.58
N MET A 130 -5.05 27.61 -8.44
CA MET A 130 -6.10 27.98 -7.46
C MET A 130 -7.14 29.03 -7.96
N GLY A 131 -7.01 29.54 -9.17
CA GLY A 131 -7.90 30.50 -9.79
C GLY A 131 -9.00 29.97 -10.71
N GLY A 132 -9.60 28.79 -10.44
CA GLY A 132 -10.79 28.30 -11.21
C GLY A 132 -10.59 27.09 -12.13
N GLY A 133 -9.34 26.78 -12.53
CA GLY A 133 -9.05 25.65 -13.44
C GLY A 133 -8.72 24.30 -12.78
N LYS A 134 -8.74 24.22 -11.46
CA LYS A 134 -8.30 23.06 -10.67
C LYS A 134 -8.89 21.70 -11.08
N ILE A 135 -10.20 21.68 -11.30
CA ILE A 135 -10.96 20.44 -11.54
C ILE A 135 -10.55 19.78 -12.86
N CYS A 136 -10.24 20.59 -13.86
CA CYS A 136 -9.92 20.07 -15.20
C CYS A 136 -8.56 19.37 -15.24
N VAL A 137 -7.52 19.98 -14.68
CA VAL A 137 -6.16 19.44 -14.72
C VAL A 137 -6.04 18.14 -13.96
N GLN A 138 -6.66 18.00 -12.79
CA GLN A 138 -6.65 16.78 -12.01
C GLN A 138 -7.31 15.62 -12.74
N LYS A 139 -8.47 15.87 -13.35
CA LYS A 139 -9.17 14.85 -14.15
C LYS A 139 -8.34 14.46 -15.36
N ILE A 140 -7.72 15.42 -16.04
CA ILE A 140 -6.85 15.16 -17.19
C ILE A 140 -5.66 14.28 -16.79
N LEU A 141 -4.97 14.59 -15.69
CA LEU A 141 -3.85 13.78 -15.20
C LEU A 141 -4.29 12.37 -14.78
N PHE A 142 -5.47 12.24 -14.16
CA PHE A 142 -6.02 10.93 -13.84
C PHE A 142 -6.32 10.13 -15.10
N MET A 143 -7.01 10.73 -16.08
CA MET A 143 -7.30 10.09 -17.37
C MET A 143 -6.01 9.74 -18.12
N PHE A 144 -5.01 10.62 -18.10
CA PHE A 144 -3.70 10.35 -18.68
C PHE A 144 -3.00 9.14 -18.02
N SER A 145 -3.06 9.02 -16.70
CA SER A 145 -2.48 7.87 -16.01
C SER A 145 -3.19 6.55 -16.33
N ILE A 146 -4.51 6.58 -16.53
CA ILE A 146 -5.26 5.41 -17.05
C ILE A 146 -4.85 5.10 -18.49
N ALA A 147 -4.81 6.11 -19.37
CA ALA A 147 -4.38 5.93 -20.74
C ALA A 147 -2.95 5.37 -20.86
N ALA A 148 -2.02 5.86 -20.01
CA ALA A 148 -0.66 5.33 -19.93
C ALA A 148 -0.65 3.85 -19.51
N SER A 149 -1.53 3.44 -18.59
CA SER A 149 -1.67 2.03 -18.20
C SER A 149 -2.19 1.16 -19.36
N LEU A 150 -3.16 1.66 -20.13
CA LEU A 150 -3.70 0.96 -21.28
C LEU A 150 -2.67 0.85 -22.41
N LEU A 151 -1.94 1.93 -22.70
CA LEU A 151 -0.88 1.94 -23.70
C LEU A 151 0.27 0.99 -23.31
N TYR A 152 0.72 1.07 -22.05
CA TYR A 152 1.76 0.18 -21.55
C TYR A 152 1.33 -1.28 -21.67
N PHE A 153 0.08 -1.58 -21.32
CA PHE A 153 -0.49 -2.92 -21.45
C PHE A 153 -0.50 -3.41 -22.91
N TYR A 154 -0.85 -2.54 -23.85
CA TYR A 154 -0.89 -2.88 -25.28
C TYR A 154 0.49 -3.29 -25.83
N PHE A 155 1.55 -2.58 -25.41
CA PHE A 155 2.92 -2.85 -25.86
C PHE A 155 3.65 -3.90 -25.00
N MET A 156 3.08 -4.32 -23.88
CA MET A 156 3.72 -5.27 -22.97
C MET A 156 3.73 -6.68 -23.58
N PRO A 157 4.84 -7.44 -23.40
CA PRO A 157 4.87 -8.85 -23.79
C PRO A 157 3.76 -9.64 -23.09
N LYS A 158 3.06 -10.47 -23.86
CA LYS A 158 1.98 -11.30 -23.32
C LYS A 158 2.51 -12.27 -22.28
N ALA A 159 1.84 -12.32 -21.13
CA ALA A 159 2.17 -13.21 -20.03
C ALA A 159 1.10 -14.29 -19.86
N THR A 160 1.50 -15.46 -19.42
CA THR A 160 0.58 -16.60 -19.19
C THR A 160 -0.23 -16.49 -17.90
N GLY A 161 0.15 -15.57 -17.00
CA GLY A 161 -0.48 -15.36 -15.70
C GLY A 161 -1.36 -14.10 -15.62
N SER A 162 -1.57 -13.62 -14.40
CA SER A 162 -2.27 -12.36 -14.18
C SER A 162 -1.41 -11.17 -14.63
N ILE A 163 -1.98 -10.27 -15.44
CA ILE A 163 -1.30 -9.05 -15.89
C ILE A 163 -0.89 -8.13 -14.73
N PHE A 164 -1.60 -8.18 -13.61
CA PHE A 164 -1.29 -7.39 -12.43
C PHE A 164 -0.08 -7.90 -11.63
N HIS A 165 0.46 -9.06 -11.98
CA HIS A 165 1.73 -9.59 -11.48
C HIS A 165 2.89 -9.38 -12.47
N THR A 166 2.65 -8.70 -13.58
CA THR A 166 3.67 -8.28 -14.56
C THR A 166 4.11 -6.85 -14.28
N ASN A 167 5.02 -6.31 -15.12
CA ASN A 167 5.49 -4.93 -14.98
C ASN A 167 4.38 -3.86 -15.12
N LEU A 168 3.16 -4.23 -15.52
CA LEU A 168 2.01 -3.31 -15.51
C LEU A 168 1.75 -2.73 -14.11
N HIS A 169 2.07 -3.46 -13.04
CA HIS A 169 1.90 -2.95 -11.69
C HIS A 169 2.72 -1.68 -11.40
N PHE A 170 3.84 -1.46 -12.09
CA PHE A 170 4.61 -0.22 -11.98
C PHE A 170 3.90 1.00 -12.58
N VAL A 171 2.91 0.81 -13.43
CA VAL A 171 2.19 1.90 -14.11
C VAL A 171 0.78 2.07 -13.54
N CYS A 172 0.01 1.00 -13.40
CA CYS A 172 -1.41 1.07 -13.05
C CYS A 172 -1.68 1.60 -11.63
N HIS A 173 -0.78 1.36 -10.66
CA HIS A 173 -1.00 1.85 -9.29
C HIS A 173 -0.82 3.35 -9.13
N PHE A 174 -0.19 4.03 -10.09
CA PHE A 174 -0.06 5.49 -10.05
C PHE A 174 -1.43 6.17 -10.19
N SER A 175 -2.31 5.66 -11.06
CA SER A 175 -3.68 6.18 -11.17
C SER A 175 -4.47 6.07 -9.87
N ILE A 176 -4.25 4.97 -9.13
CA ILE A 176 -4.87 4.76 -7.81
C ILE A 176 -4.31 5.75 -6.77
N MET A 177 -3.01 6.03 -6.84
CA MET A 177 -2.39 7.04 -5.97
C MET A 177 -2.92 8.45 -6.26
N ILE A 178 -3.10 8.82 -7.54
CA ILE A 178 -3.76 10.07 -7.94
C ILE A 178 -5.20 10.09 -7.42
N MET A 179 -5.95 8.99 -7.57
CA MET A 179 -7.32 8.89 -7.05
C MET A 179 -7.37 9.14 -5.54
N GLY A 180 -6.39 8.65 -4.77
CA GLY A 180 -6.26 8.97 -3.34
C GLY A 180 -6.10 10.47 -3.08
N GLY A 181 -5.22 11.13 -3.82
CA GLY A 181 -5.04 12.58 -3.74
C GLY A 181 -6.31 13.38 -4.11
N MET A 182 -6.99 12.97 -5.18
CA MET A 182 -8.28 13.56 -5.58
C MET A 182 -9.35 13.35 -4.50
N THR A 183 -9.40 12.15 -3.91
CA THR A 183 -10.35 11.84 -2.84
C THR A 183 -10.15 12.77 -1.65
N TYR A 184 -8.92 13.10 -1.28
CA TYR A 184 -8.64 14.10 -0.26
C TYR A 184 -9.19 15.49 -0.62
N LEU A 185 -8.95 15.95 -1.85
CA LEU A 185 -9.40 17.26 -2.31
C LEU A 185 -10.94 17.40 -2.37
N TYR A 186 -11.61 16.30 -2.65
CA TYR A 186 -13.07 16.27 -2.77
C TYR A 186 -13.77 15.59 -1.60
N LYS A 187 -13.06 15.31 -0.49
CA LYS A 187 -13.61 14.56 0.65
C LYS A 187 -14.94 15.09 1.17
N ASP A 188 -15.10 16.42 1.21
CA ASP A 188 -16.31 17.07 1.71
C ASP A 188 -17.49 16.99 0.72
N LYS A 189 -17.21 16.67 -0.56
CA LYS A 189 -18.23 16.46 -1.61
C LYS A 189 -18.65 15.00 -1.74
N ILE A 190 -17.90 14.06 -1.13
CA ILE A 190 -18.20 12.64 -1.20
C ILE A 190 -19.39 12.35 -0.29
N LYS A 191 -20.52 12.00 -0.91
CA LYS A 191 -21.74 11.66 -0.17
C LYS A 191 -21.62 10.25 0.43
N ILE A 192 -21.65 10.17 1.74
CA ILE A 192 -21.70 8.93 2.53
C ILE A 192 -23.15 8.79 3.00
N LYS A 193 -23.97 7.99 2.28
CA LYS A 193 -25.43 7.96 2.51
C LYS A 193 -25.92 6.67 3.16
N SER A 194 -25.33 5.50 2.83
CA SER A 194 -25.80 4.21 3.29
C SER A 194 -24.62 3.22 3.35
N LEU A 195 -24.26 2.83 4.57
CA LEU A 195 -23.20 1.84 4.83
C LEU A 195 -23.44 0.55 4.05
N TRP A 196 -24.67 0.01 4.14
CA TRP A 196 -25.02 -1.24 3.50
C TRP A 196 -24.82 -1.21 1.99
N LYS A 197 -25.24 -0.12 1.33
CA LYS A 197 -25.06 0.03 -0.12
C LYS A 197 -23.59 0.15 -0.50
N ASP A 198 -22.81 0.92 0.25
CA ASP A 198 -21.38 1.09 -0.02
C ASP A 198 -20.60 -0.21 0.24
N CYS A 199 -20.97 -1.00 1.26
CA CYS A 199 -20.42 -2.34 1.49
C CYS A 199 -20.76 -3.29 0.34
N LEU A 200 -22.02 -3.32 -0.11
CA LEU A 200 -22.44 -4.16 -1.23
C LEU A 200 -21.67 -3.81 -2.51
N TRP A 201 -21.51 -2.52 -2.80
CA TRP A 201 -20.71 -2.10 -3.95
C TRP A 201 -19.23 -2.47 -3.81
N ALA A 202 -18.65 -2.34 -2.62
CA ALA A 202 -17.28 -2.78 -2.38
C ALA A 202 -17.13 -4.28 -2.65
N ILE A 203 -18.03 -5.11 -2.10
CA ILE A 203 -18.04 -6.57 -2.32
C ILE A 203 -18.26 -6.89 -3.81
N PHE A 204 -19.23 -6.24 -4.46
CA PHE A 204 -19.51 -6.46 -5.88
C PHE A 204 -18.26 -6.21 -6.75
N TRP A 205 -17.61 -5.07 -6.59
CA TRP A 205 -16.42 -4.72 -7.37
C TRP A 205 -15.23 -5.63 -7.05
N PHE A 206 -15.09 -6.04 -5.80
CA PHE A 206 -14.09 -7.02 -5.38
C PHE A 206 -14.29 -8.37 -6.08
N VAL A 207 -15.50 -8.90 -6.04
CA VAL A 207 -15.84 -10.18 -6.70
C VAL A 207 -15.71 -10.08 -8.21
N LEU A 208 -16.21 -9.00 -8.82
CA LEU A 208 -16.15 -8.78 -10.25
C LEU A 208 -14.70 -8.74 -10.77
N TYR A 209 -13.77 -8.16 -9.99
CA TYR A 209 -12.34 -8.20 -10.34
C TYR A 209 -11.85 -9.63 -10.51
N PHE A 210 -12.15 -10.53 -9.57
CA PHE A 210 -11.72 -11.93 -9.65
C PHE A 210 -12.41 -12.70 -10.78
N ILE A 211 -13.69 -12.42 -11.03
CA ILE A 211 -14.42 -13.01 -12.18
C ILE A 211 -13.72 -12.62 -13.48
N ILE A 212 -13.38 -11.35 -13.68
CA ILE A 212 -12.68 -10.87 -14.88
C ILE A 212 -11.32 -11.54 -15.01
N LEU A 213 -10.55 -11.64 -13.93
CA LEU A 213 -9.25 -12.33 -13.98
C LEU A 213 -9.41 -13.83 -14.28
N TYR A 214 -10.42 -14.48 -13.73
CA TYR A 214 -10.69 -15.88 -14.01
C TYR A 214 -11.06 -16.12 -15.48
N ILE A 215 -11.97 -15.31 -16.04
CA ILE A 215 -12.33 -15.36 -17.47
C ILE A 215 -11.11 -15.07 -18.34
N GLY A 216 -10.29 -14.10 -17.94
CA GLY A 216 -9.08 -13.69 -18.66
C GLY A 216 -7.90 -14.65 -18.49
N LYS A 217 -8.03 -15.73 -17.69
CA LYS A 217 -6.97 -16.71 -17.49
C LYS A 217 -6.92 -17.71 -18.65
N GLY A 218 -5.78 -17.80 -19.32
CA GLY A 218 -5.58 -18.78 -20.40
C GLY A 218 -4.57 -18.31 -21.45
N LYS A 219 -4.24 -19.21 -22.37
CA LYS A 219 -3.22 -18.98 -23.42
C LYS A 219 -3.75 -18.23 -24.66
N GLN A 220 -5.07 -18.06 -24.77
CA GLN A 220 -5.67 -17.40 -25.92
C GLN A 220 -5.53 -15.87 -25.81
N ASP A 221 -5.16 -15.23 -26.87
CA ASP A 221 -4.86 -13.79 -26.92
C ASP A 221 -5.99 -12.90 -26.40
N TYR A 222 -7.23 -13.17 -26.82
CA TYR A 222 -8.37 -12.37 -26.36
C TYR A 222 -8.60 -12.45 -24.85
N LYS A 223 -8.32 -13.61 -24.24
CA LYS A 223 -8.43 -13.78 -22.78
C LYS A 223 -7.45 -12.90 -22.01
N TYR A 224 -6.24 -12.76 -22.55
CA TYR A 224 -5.27 -11.86 -21.97
C TYR A 224 -5.78 -10.40 -21.95
N TYR A 225 -6.37 -9.93 -23.07
CA TYR A 225 -6.89 -8.57 -23.16
C TYR A 225 -8.10 -8.32 -22.26
N VAL A 226 -8.91 -9.34 -21.93
CA VAL A 226 -10.03 -9.20 -20.99
C VAL A 226 -9.55 -8.77 -19.61
N GLN A 227 -8.37 -9.19 -19.18
CA GLN A 227 -7.85 -8.86 -17.85
C GLN A 227 -7.69 -7.36 -17.60
N ILE A 228 -7.43 -6.54 -18.64
CA ILE A 228 -7.26 -5.08 -18.48
C ILE A 228 -8.53 -4.42 -17.96
N VAL A 229 -9.70 -4.99 -18.27
CA VAL A 229 -10.99 -4.50 -17.75
C VAL A 229 -11.02 -4.55 -16.22
N GLY A 230 -10.22 -5.43 -15.62
CA GLY A 230 -10.05 -5.53 -14.16
C GLY A 230 -9.53 -4.25 -13.49
N LEU A 231 -8.95 -3.31 -14.25
CA LEU A 231 -8.57 -1.99 -13.70
C LEU A 231 -9.79 -1.23 -13.17
N LEU A 232 -10.92 -1.29 -13.85
CA LEU A 232 -12.13 -0.58 -13.43
C LEU A 232 -12.66 -1.08 -12.07
N PRO A 233 -12.96 -2.37 -11.88
CA PRO A 233 -13.39 -2.86 -10.58
C PRO A 233 -12.35 -2.69 -9.49
N LEU A 234 -11.05 -2.73 -9.79
CA LEU A 234 -10.02 -2.45 -8.80
C LEU A 234 -10.13 -1.01 -8.26
N HIS A 235 -10.27 0.00 -9.14
CA HIS A 235 -10.45 1.40 -8.71
C HIS A 235 -11.73 1.60 -7.92
N LEU A 236 -12.84 1.01 -8.39
CA LEU A 236 -14.14 1.15 -7.75
C LEU A 236 -14.18 0.42 -6.39
N PHE A 237 -13.57 -0.75 -6.28
CA PHE A 237 -13.39 -1.40 -4.98
C PHE A 237 -12.68 -0.48 -3.99
N ILE A 238 -11.53 0.11 -4.36
CA ILE A 238 -10.77 1.00 -3.48
C ILE A 238 -11.61 2.20 -3.04
N PHE A 239 -12.34 2.81 -3.97
CA PHE A 239 -13.21 3.95 -3.66
C PHE A 239 -14.33 3.58 -2.69
N TYR A 240 -15.02 2.46 -2.91
CA TYR A 240 -16.09 2.01 -2.02
C TYR A 240 -15.56 1.47 -0.68
N ALA A 241 -14.37 0.87 -0.65
CA ALA A 241 -13.70 0.52 0.60
C ALA A 241 -13.39 1.78 1.45
N TYR A 242 -12.92 2.86 0.80
CA TYR A 242 -12.75 4.16 1.49
C TYR A 242 -14.07 4.70 2.02
N LYS A 243 -15.15 4.69 1.23
CA LYS A 243 -16.47 5.13 1.68
C LYS A 243 -16.94 4.30 2.88
N THR A 244 -16.85 2.98 2.80
CA THR A 244 -17.23 2.05 3.87
C THR A 244 -16.45 2.32 5.15
N ALA A 245 -15.13 2.52 5.06
CA ALA A 245 -14.29 2.86 6.21
C ALA A 245 -14.58 4.27 6.78
N SER A 246 -15.23 5.15 6.02
CA SER A 246 -15.55 6.51 6.45
C SER A 246 -16.85 6.64 7.25
N TYR A 247 -17.57 5.53 7.46
CA TYR A 247 -18.75 5.51 8.33
C TYR A 247 -18.40 5.48 9.82
N HIS A 248 -19.37 5.83 10.64
CA HIS A 248 -19.23 5.94 12.10
C HIS A 248 -18.73 4.65 12.77
N TRP A 249 -19.08 3.45 12.26
CA TRP A 249 -18.61 2.19 12.82
C TRP A 249 -17.07 2.12 12.93
N CYS A 250 -16.37 2.67 11.96
CA CYS A 250 -14.92 2.68 11.98
C CYS A 250 -14.39 3.58 13.11
N THR A 251 -14.96 4.78 13.28
CA THR A 251 -14.59 5.65 14.41
C THR A 251 -14.92 5.03 15.74
N THR A 252 -16.07 4.35 15.88
CA THR A 252 -16.47 3.62 17.09
C THR A 252 -15.49 2.51 17.43
N LEU A 253 -15.00 1.76 16.44
CA LEU A 253 -13.99 0.73 16.64
C LEU A 253 -12.70 1.32 17.26
N PHE A 254 -12.30 2.53 16.84
CA PHE A 254 -11.13 3.23 17.38
C PHE A 254 -11.42 3.96 18.70
N GLN A 255 -12.64 4.01 19.20
CA GLN A 255 -12.95 4.51 20.56
C GLN A 255 -12.52 3.50 21.63
N SER A 256 -12.58 2.20 21.36
CA SER A 256 -12.07 1.18 22.28
C SER A 256 -10.55 1.31 22.40
N SER A 257 -10.03 1.50 23.62
CA SER A 257 -8.61 1.68 23.88
C SER A 257 -7.76 0.49 23.40
N ARG A 258 -8.29 -0.74 23.48
CA ARG A 258 -7.64 -1.97 23.04
C ARG A 258 -7.55 -2.02 21.50
N TRP A 259 -8.67 -1.89 20.80
CA TRP A 259 -8.71 -1.92 19.34
C TRP A 259 -7.94 -0.76 18.72
N LYS A 260 -8.08 0.44 19.27
CA LYS A 260 -7.29 1.60 18.85
C LYS A 260 -5.79 1.28 18.88
N ARG A 261 -5.28 0.73 20.00
CA ARG A 261 -3.86 0.40 20.13
C ARG A 261 -3.42 -0.62 19.08
N ILE A 262 -4.15 -1.72 18.91
CA ILE A 262 -3.82 -2.78 17.95
C ILE A 262 -3.81 -2.21 16.52
N LEU A 263 -4.91 -1.61 16.10
CA LEU A 263 -5.08 -1.13 14.71
C LEU A 263 -4.11 0.00 14.36
N THR A 264 -3.89 0.95 15.28
CA THR A 264 -2.92 2.03 15.02
C THR A 264 -1.48 1.51 14.99
N THR A 265 -1.16 0.49 15.78
CA THR A 265 0.15 -0.17 15.73
C THR A 265 0.37 -0.83 14.38
N ILE A 266 -0.53 -1.71 13.94
CA ILE A 266 -0.42 -2.37 12.63
C ILE A 266 -0.38 -1.34 11.50
N ALA A 267 -1.26 -0.32 11.53
CA ALA A 267 -1.29 0.74 10.52
C ALA A 267 0.01 1.55 10.42
N SER A 268 0.75 1.68 11.52
CA SER A 268 2.05 2.38 11.53
C SER A 268 3.22 1.49 11.15
N LEU A 269 3.07 0.17 11.24
CA LEU A 269 4.09 -0.84 10.91
C LEU A 269 3.95 -1.41 9.49
N THR A 270 3.05 -0.90 8.66
CA THR A 270 2.76 -1.48 7.33
C THR A 270 3.99 -1.62 6.44
N LEU A 271 4.94 -0.68 6.52
CA LEU A 271 6.19 -0.76 5.77
C LEU A 271 7.07 -1.91 6.30
N GLU A 272 7.27 -1.96 7.61
CA GLU A 272 8.11 -2.97 8.25
C GLU A 272 7.50 -4.36 8.07
N ILE A 273 6.17 -4.51 8.18
CA ILE A 273 5.44 -5.75 7.88
C ILE A 273 5.78 -6.22 6.46
N TYR A 274 5.69 -5.32 5.47
CA TYR A 274 6.01 -5.65 4.09
C TYR A 274 7.47 -6.10 3.90
N ILE A 275 8.41 -5.47 4.61
CA ILE A 275 9.83 -5.78 4.48
C ILE A 275 10.17 -7.14 5.11
N VAL A 276 9.69 -7.42 6.34
CA VAL A 276 10.13 -8.60 7.10
C VAL A 276 9.42 -9.89 6.71
N GLN A 277 8.22 -9.81 6.12
CA GLN A 277 7.34 -10.95 5.91
C GLN A 277 7.99 -12.09 5.12
N PHE A 278 8.83 -11.78 4.13
CA PHE A 278 9.45 -12.78 3.26
C PHE A 278 10.38 -13.76 4.00
N HIS A 279 10.96 -13.33 5.12
CA HIS A 279 11.86 -14.16 5.94
C HIS A 279 11.15 -14.87 7.09
N ILE A 280 9.96 -14.38 7.49
CA ILE A 280 9.22 -14.91 8.63
C ILE A 280 8.18 -15.94 8.21
N ILE A 281 7.70 -15.88 6.96
CA ILE A 281 6.72 -16.85 6.43
C ILE A 281 7.34 -18.25 6.40
N THR A 282 6.66 -19.22 7.05
CA THR A 282 7.13 -20.59 7.20
C THR A 282 5.96 -21.57 7.18
N ASP A 283 6.17 -22.75 6.63
CA ASP A 283 5.20 -23.85 6.59
C ASP A 283 5.18 -24.74 7.85
N LYS A 284 6.09 -24.47 8.81
CA LYS A 284 6.23 -25.27 10.03
C LYS A 284 4.95 -25.40 10.86
N PHE A 285 4.03 -24.45 10.72
CA PHE A 285 2.77 -24.41 11.45
C PHE A 285 1.56 -24.89 10.63
N ASN A 286 1.75 -25.48 9.45
CA ASN A 286 0.65 -25.85 8.56
C ASN A 286 -0.35 -26.83 9.17
N ARG A 287 0.10 -27.71 10.08
CA ARG A 287 -0.80 -28.62 10.83
C ARG A 287 -1.85 -27.91 11.68
N LEU A 288 -1.64 -26.61 11.96
CA LEU A 288 -2.55 -25.79 12.78
C LEU A 288 -3.53 -24.97 11.93
N PHE A 289 -3.68 -25.26 10.64
CA PHE A 289 -4.60 -24.52 9.79
C PHE A 289 -6.04 -24.49 10.38
N PRO A 290 -6.73 -23.32 10.38
CA PRO A 290 -6.34 -22.01 9.82
C PRO A 290 -5.55 -21.10 10.78
N LEU A 291 -5.24 -21.55 12.01
CA LEU A 291 -4.52 -20.76 13.02
C LEU A 291 -3.08 -20.41 12.61
N ASN A 292 -2.46 -21.23 11.74
CA ASN A 292 -1.12 -20.96 11.22
C ASN A 292 -0.99 -19.57 10.61
N THR A 293 -2.01 -19.09 9.88
CA THR A 293 -2.00 -17.77 9.24
C THR A 293 -1.99 -16.65 10.28
N VAL A 294 -2.74 -16.79 11.35
CA VAL A 294 -2.79 -15.83 12.47
C VAL A 294 -1.47 -15.83 13.23
N ILE A 295 -0.95 -17.01 13.55
CA ILE A 295 0.33 -17.17 14.28
C ILE A 295 1.47 -16.53 13.51
N VAL A 296 1.61 -16.84 12.22
CA VAL A 296 2.67 -16.28 11.37
C VAL A 296 2.48 -14.77 11.21
N PHE A 297 1.26 -14.27 11.04
CA PHE A 297 0.99 -12.83 10.98
C PHE A 297 1.40 -12.11 12.27
N ILE A 298 1.17 -12.72 13.45
CA ILE A 298 1.62 -12.18 14.73
C ILE A 298 3.15 -12.10 14.79
N PHE A 299 3.86 -13.17 14.36
CA PHE A 299 5.32 -13.14 14.31
C PHE A 299 5.85 -12.07 13.36
N ILE A 300 5.22 -11.88 12.21
CA ILE A 300 5.54 -10.79 11.28
C ILE A 300 5.36 -9.42 11.99
N CYS A 301 4.25 -9.20 12.70
CA CYS A 301 4.00 -7.96 13.42
C CYS A 301 5.02 -7.69 14.53
N ILE A 302 5.41 -8.72 15.29
CA ILE A 302 6.44 -8.61 16.33
C ILE A 302 7.79 -8.24 15.72
N THR A 303 8.21 -8.94 14.67
CA THR A 303 9.47 -8.67 13.97
C THR A 303 9.46 -7.27 13.34
N ALA A 304 8.34 -6.86 12.74
CA ALA A 304 8.17 -5.52 12.19
C ALA A 304 8.29 -4.43 13.28
N TYR A 305 7.72 -4.68 14.47
CA TYR A 305 7.86 -3.77 15.60
C TYR A 305 9.32 -3.67 16.04
N CYS A 306 10.03 -4.79 16.19
CA CYS A 306 11.47 -4.80 16.51
C CYS A 306 12.28 -4.02 15.48
N LEU A 307 12.05 -4.25 14.18
CA LEU A 307 12.72 -3.50 13.12
C LEU A 307 12.42 -2.00 13.22
N ARG A 308 11.18 -1.60 13.51
CA ARG A 308 10.79 -0.21 13.69
C ARG A 308 11.53 0.46 14.84
N VAL A 309 11.65 -0.23 15.98
CA VAL A 309 12.42 0.25 17.14
C VAL A 309 13.90 0.40 16.78
N MET A 310 14.50 -0.61 16.16
CA MET A 310 15.90 -0.56 15.71
C MET A 310 16.14 0.59 14.72
N THR A 311 15.23 0.79 13.76
CA THR A 311 15.30 1.89 12.80
C THR A 311 15.23 3.25 13.51
N SER A 312 14.36 3.38 14.51
CA SER A 312 14.25 4.62 15.27
C SER A 312 15.49 4.90 16.11
N LEU A 313 16.09 3.88 16.74
CA LEU A 313 17.36 4.00 17.46
C LEU A 313 18.50 4.38 16.52
N PHE A 314 18.60 3.74 15.38
CA PHE A 314 19.59 4.04 14.35
C PHE A 314 19.52 5.49 13.86
N LEU A 315 18.32 5.99 13.61
CA LEU A 315 18.11 7.37 13.18
C LEU A 315 18.45 8.38 14.31
N GLN A 316 18.16 8.04 15.56
CA GLN A 316 18.55 8.88 16.70
C GLN A 316 20.07 8.93 16.84
N PHE A 317 20.76 7.79 16.67
CA PHE A 317 22.23 7.74 16.71
C PHE A 317 22.88 8.60 15.61
N LEU A 318 22.27 8.69 14.44
CA LEU A 318 22.73 9.53 13.34
C LEU A 318 22.32 11.01 13.47
N SER A 319 21.49 11.36 14.44
CA SER A 319 21.03 12.72 14.64
C SER A 319 21.88 13.43 15.69
N SER A 320 21.97 14.77 15.59
CA SER A 320 22.59 15.61 16.64
C SER A 320 21.68 15.86 17.84
N ALA A 321 20.44 15.32 17.85
CA ALA A 321 19.50 15.49 18.95
C ALA A 321 19.85 14.56 20.11
N PRO A 322 19.50 14.92 21.35
CA PRO A 322 19.75 14.06 22.50
C PRO A 322 19.03 12.70 22.35
N PHE A 323 19.72 11.64 22.74
CA PHE A 323 19.23 10.28 22.64
C PHE A 323 18.13 10.01 23.66
N GLU A 324 16.93 9.65 23.22
CA GLU A 324 15.80 9.31 24.06
C GLU A 324 15.22 7.93 23.71
N PHE A 325 15.55 6.92 24.48
CA PHE A 325 15.06 5.55 24.26
C PHE A 325 13.53 5.45 24.24
N LYS A 326 12.85 6.21 25.10
CA LYS A 326 11.36 6.26 25.14
C LYS A 326 10.74 6.67 23.81
N ASN A 327 11.41 7.51 23.02
CA ASN A 327 10.94 7.94 21.71
C ASN A 327 11.09 6.86 20.64
N ALA A 328 12.05 5.95 20.80
CA ALA A 328 12.24 4.83 19.88
C ALA A 328 11.13 3.77 20.00
N ILE A 329 10.69 3.48 21.21
CA ILE A 329 9.65 2.49 21.50
C ILE A 329 8.25 3.03 21.18
N LYS A 330 8.08 4.35 21.23
CA LYS A 330 6.77 4.98 21.04
C LYS A 330 6.38 5.00 19.57
N ILE A 331 5.42 4.16 19.19
CA ILE A 331 4.80 4.21 17.86
C ILE A 331 3.89 5.44 17.82
N LYS A 332 4.24 6.40 16.95
CA LYS A 332 3.43 7.62 16.70
C LYS A 332 2.43 7.39 15.58
#